data_c3054423270ad5c3a4dfc1eb38f0edca
#
_entry.id   c3054423270ad5c3a4dfc1eb38f0edca
#
_cell.length_a   1.000
_cell.length_b   1.000
_cell.length_c   1.000
_cell.angle_alpha   90.00
_cell.angle_beta   90.00
_cell.angle_gamma   90.00
#
_symmetry.space_group_name_H-M   'P 1'
#
loop_
_entity.id
_entity.type
_entity.pdbx_description
1 polymer ?
#
loop_
_entity_poly.entity_id
_entity_poly.type
_entity_poly.pdbx_seq_one_letter_code
_entity_poly.pdbx_strand_id
1 'polypeptide(L)'
;MDYPTIFLLFSSVLAFIYALMTASGCRNSRLPPGPYPFPVIGNLLELGDKTHRSLATLSKRYGPLMSLKLGRRTTIVVSSPDIAKEFFRSHDISFSGRTILETIRAVDHDKYSITWLPPGDKWRRLRRITSEYMFSMQRLDGSELLRREKV
;
A
#
# COMPACT_ATOMS: atom_id res chain seq x y z
N MET A 1 10.82 -47.10 -3.97
CA MET A 1 10.77 -46.11 -2.89
C MET A 1 9.98 -46.72 -1.77
N ASP A 2 10.62 -46.91 -0.61
CA ASP A 2 10.01 -47.65 0.50
C ASP A 2 8.99 -46.79 1.20
N TYR A 3 7.86 -47.38 1.58
CA TYR A 3 6.75 -46.68 2.26
C TYR A 3 7.24 -45.82 3.47
N PRO A 4 8.25 -46.23 4.27
CA PRO A 4 8.74 -45.40 5.37
C PRO A 4 9.45 -44.10 4.90
N THR A 5 10.11 -44.11 3.75
CA THR A 5 10.76 -42.86 3.22
C THR A 5 9.72 -41.86 2.75
N ILE A 6 8.63 -42.32 2.11
CA ILE A 6 7.52 -41.44 1.68
C ILE A 6 6.83 -40.84 2.91
N PHE A 7 6.61 -41.63 3.96
CA PHE A 7 6.00 -41.15 5.21
C PHE A 7 6.88 -40.08 5.92
N LEU A 8 8.20 -40.31 5.98
CA LEU A 8 9.13 -39.35 6.55
C LEU A 8 9.16 -38.01 5.75
N LEU A 9 9.16 -38.09 4.43
CA LEU A 9 9.10 -36.89 3.59
C LEU A 9 7.79 -36.12 3.80
N PHE A 10 6.66 -36.83 3.84
CA PHE A 10 5.35 -36.20 4.05
C PHE A 10 5.26 -35.55 5.46
N SER A 11 5.74 -36.22 6.51
CA SER A 11 5.76 -35.67 7.85
C SER A 11 6.68 -34.46 7.99
N SER A 12 7.85 -34.46 7.33
CA SER A 12 8.77 -33.31 7.33
C SER A 12 8.19 -32.09 6.60
N VAL A 13 7.48 -32.29 5.48
CA VAL A 13 6.78 -31.22 4.76
C VAL A 13 5.65 -30.66 5.63
N LEU A 14 4.88 -31.51 6.29
CA LEU A 14 3.79 -31.08 7.19
C LEU A 14 4.32 -30.28 8.38
N ALA A 15 5.40 -30.76 9.01
CA ALA A 15 6.08 -30.05 10.11
C ALA A 15 6.65 -28.70 9.64
N PHE A 16 7.22 -28.64 8.45
CA PHE A 16 7.72 -27.40 7.88
C PHE A 16 6.60 -26.39 7.61
N ILE A 17 5.48 -26.84 7.02
CA ILE A 17 4.29 -26.00 6.82
C ILE A 17 3.76 -25.52 8.17
N TYR A 18 3.66 -26.38 9.16
CA TYR A 18 3.22 -26.00 10.51
C TYR A 18 4.15 -24.98 11.16
N ALA A 19 5.47 -25.16 11.05
CA ALA A 19 6.46 -24.19 11.53
C ALA A 19 6.35 -22.82 10.81
N LEU A 20 6.12 -22.82 9.51
CA LEU A 20 5.86 -21.58 8.77
C LEU A 20 4.56 -20.88 9.21
N MET A 21 3.50 -21.64 9.48
CA MET A 21 2.25 -21.07 9.96
C MET A 21 2.39 -20.45 11.36
N THR A 22 3.12 -21.09 12.26
CA THR A 22 3.36 -20.58 13.63
C THR A 22 4.31 -19.39 13.64
N ALA A 23 5.37 -19.41 12.82
CA ALA A 23 6.31 -18.30 12.68
C ALA A 23 5.66 -17.03 12.12
N SER A 24 4.64 -17.18 11.29
CA SER A 24 3.90 -16.03 10.71
C SER A 24 2.86 -15.43 11.66
N GLY A 25 2.50 -16.13 12.73
CA GLY A 25 1.43 -15.76 13.66
C GLY A 25 1.78 -14.70 14.71
N CYS A 26 3.02 -14.20 14.75
CA CYS A 26 3.40 -13.19 15.73
C CYS A 26 2.81 -11.82 15.33
N ARG A 27 1.56 -11.61 15.72
CA ARG A 27 0.89 -10.30 15.56
C ARG A 27 1.53 -9.32 16.54
N ASN A 28 2.19 -8.31 15.99
CA ASN A 28 2.73 -7.23 16.80
C ASN A 28 1.57 -6.51 17.51
N SER A 29 1.53 -6.54 18.83
CA SER A 29 0.47 -5.94 19.66
C SER A 29 0.32 -4.41 19.47
N ARG A 30 1.30 -3.79 18.82
CA ARG A 30 1.29 -2.34 18.50
C ARG A 30 0.57 -2.01 17.19
N LEU A 31 0.14 -3.02 16.41
CA LEU A 31 -0.56 -2.79 15.16
C LEU A 31 -2.08 -2.76 15.37
N PRO A 32 -2.82 -1.97 14.58
CA PRO A 32 -4.27 -2.00 14.55
C PRO A 32 -4.83 -3.40 14.29
N PRO A 33 -6.10 -3.67 14.66
CA PRO A 33 -6.75 -4.94 14.38
C PRO A 33 -6.75 -5.26 12.89
N GLY A 34 -6.81 -6.54 12.55
CA GLY A 34 -6.86 -7.00 11.15
C GLY A 34 -6.95 -8.52 11.05
N PRO A 35 -7.14 -9.07 9.86
CA PRO A 35 -7.17 -10.50 9.65
C PRO A 35 -5.81 -11.17 9.89
N TYR A 36 -5.83 -12.47 10.19
CA TYR A 36 -4.60 -13.25 10.35
C TYR A 36 -3.93 -13.44 8.98
N PRO A 37 -2.64 -13.07 8.85
CA PRO A 37 -1.95 -13.21 7.59
C PRO A 37 -1.56 -14.66 7.30
N PHE A 38 -1.74 -15.13 6.07
CA PHE A 38 -1.17 -16.39 5.61
C PHE A 38 0.37 -16.32 5.57
N PRO A 39 1.07 -17.46 5.77
CA PRO A 39 2.51 -17.52 5.58
C PRO A 39 2.90 -17.02 4.19
N VAL A 40 3.98 -16.26 4.07
CA VAL A 40 4.59 -15.71 2.85
C VAL A 40 3.71 -14.68 2.14
N ILE A 41 2.49 -15.01 1.74
CA ILE A 41 1.59 -14.15 0.95
C ILE A 41 0.80 -13.14 1.79
N GLY A 42 0.69 -13.37 3.11
CA GLY A 42 -0.12 -12.49 3.97
C GLY A 42 -1.61 -12.53 3.64
N ASN A 43 -2.24 -11.37 3.55
CA ASN A 43 -3.67 -11.22 3.30
C ASN A 43 -4.01 -10.93 1.82
N LEU A 44 -3.10 -11.22 0.89
CA LEU A 44 -3.32 -10.94 -0.54
C LEU A 44 -4.56 -11.66 -1.09
N LEU A 45 -4.82 -12.88 -0.65
CA LEU A 45 -5.98 -13.66 -1.10
C LEU A 45 -7.32 -13.05 -0.67
N GLU A 46 -7.34 -12.29 0.43
CA GLU A 46 -8.56 -11.64 0.93
C GLU A 46 -8.96 -10.40 0.11
N LEU A 47 -8.03 -9.87 -0.68
CA LEU A 47 -8.29 -8.67 -1.48
C LEU A 47 -9.07 -8.95 -2.76
N GLY A 48 -8.91 -10.14 -3.37
CA GLY A 48 -9.60 -10.54 -4.60
C GLY A 48 -9.46 -9.52 -5.74
N ASP A 49 -10.29 -9.67 -6.78
CA ASP A 49 -10.24 -8.82 -7.97
C ASP A 49 -10.70 -7.37 -7.72
N LYS A 50 -11.64 -7.19 -6.79
CA LYS A 50 -12.20 -5.87 -6.43
C LYS A 50 -11.69 -5.40 -5.08
N THR A 51 -10.40 -5.12 -4.99
CA THR A 51 -9.66 -4.75 -3.78
C THR A 51 -10.39 -3.70 -2.91
N HIS A 52 -10.94 -2.65 -3.52
CA HIS A 52 -11.65 -1.59 -2.78
C HIS A 52 -12.91 -2.10 -2.06
N ARG A 53 -13.64 -3.05 -2.65
CA ARG A 53 -14.84 -3.66 -2.02
C ARG A 53 -14.45 -4.60 -0.90
N SER A 54 -13.41 -5.38 -1.10
CA SER A 54 -12.87 -6.27 -0.05
C SER A 54 -12.38 -5.47 1.14
N LEU A 55 -11.65 -4.37 0.93
CA LEU A 55 -11.21 -3.46 1.99
C LEU A 55 -12.41 -2.83 2.73
N ALA A 56 -13.46 -2.42 2.02
CA ALA A 56 -14.67 -1.89 2.65
C ALA A 56 -15.41 -2.95 3.49
N THR A 57 -15.40 -4.21 3.08
CA THR A 57 -15.97 -5.32 3.85
C THR A 57 -15.14 -5.63 5.09
N LEU A 58 -13.82 -5.66 4.94
CA LEU A 58 -12.88 -5.87 6.05
C LEU A 58 -12.97 -4.75 7.09
N SER A 59 -13.13 -3.50 6.66
CA SER A 59 -13.24 -2.36 7.58
C SER A 59 -14.51 -2.42 8.45
N LYS A 60 -15.61 -3.00 7.95
CA LYS A 60 -16.82 -3.26 8.75
C LYS A 60 -16.57 -4.29 9.86
N ARG A 61 -15.64 -5.23 9.62
CA ARG A 61 -15.34 -6.31 10.57
C ARG A 61 -14.24 -5.94 11.57
N TYR A 62 -13.20 -5.26 11.12
CA TYR A 62 -12.00 -4.99 11.92
C TYR A 62 -11.91 -3.53 12.39
N GLY A 63 -12.79 -2.67 11.91
CA GLY A 63 -12.87 -1.26 12.29
C GLY A 63 -12.27 -0.31 11.24
N PRO A 64 -12.40 1.00 11.51
CA PRO A 64 -12.03 2.05 10.56
C PRO A 64 -10.53 2.23 10.35
N LEU A 65 -9.72 1.67 11.25
CA LEU A 65 -8.27 1.60 11.16
C LEU A 65 -7.86 0.15 11.32
N MET A 66 -7.34 -0.46 10.27
CA MET A 66 -6.95 -1.87 10.28
C MET A 66 -5.56 -2.09 9.67
N SER A 67 -4.93 -3.21 10.05
CA SER A 67 -3.64 -3.63 9.50
C SER A 67 -3.79 -4.87 8.64
N LEU A 68 -3.16 -4.86 7.48
CA LEU A 68 -3.04 -5.99 6.56
C LEU A 68 -1.57 -6.29 6.31
N LYS A 69 -1.24 -7.55 6.12
CA LYS A 69 0.09 -7.96 5.65
C LYS A 69 -0.01 -8.34 4.18
N LEU A 70 0.53 -7.52 3.30
CA LEU A 70 0.53 -7.77 1.86
C LEU A 70 1.91 -8.31 1.45
N GLY A 71 2.02 -9.64 1.39
CA GLY A 71 3.30 -10.31 1.27
C GLY A 71 4.20 -9.99 2.49
N ARG A 72 5.32 -9.34 2.25
CA ARG A 72 6.28 -8.94 3.30
C ARG A 72 5.99 -7.56 3.92
N ARG A 73 5.05 -6.79 3.37
CA ARG A 73 4.77 -5.42 3.82
C ARG A 73 3.56 -5.37 4.74
N THR A 74 3.71 -4.70 5.87
CA THR A 74 2.57 -4.31 6.71
C THR A 74 1.96 -3.04 6.14
N THR A 75 0.66 -3.10 5.86
CA THR A 75 -0.12 -2.01 5.27
C THR A 75 -1.20 -1.60 6.25
N ILE A 76 -1.27 -0.33 6.57
CA ILE A 76 -2.35 0.23 7.39
C ILE A 76 -3.41 0.79 6.45
N VAL A 77 -4.65 0.38 6.68
CA VAL A 77 -5.81 0.85 5.91
C VAL A 77 -6.66 1.75 6.79
N VAL A 78 -6.88 2.96 6.30
CA VAL A 78 -7.73 3.97 6.94
C VAL A 78 -9.02 4.07 6.14
N SER A 79 -10.16 3.77 6.78
CA SER A 79 -11.49 3.72 6.15
C SER A 79 -12.47 4.74 6.74
N SER A 80 -12.03 5.58 7.70
CA SER A 80 -12.83 6.65 8.28
C SER A 80 -12.36 8.02 7.79
N PRO A 81 -13.26 8.94 7.41
CA PRO A 81 -12.91 10.30 7.04
C PRO A 81 -12.28 11.10 8.22
N ASP A 82 -12.72 10.84 9.45
CA ASP A 82 -12.20 11.56 10.62
C ASP A 82 -10.76 11.17 10.92
N ILE A 83 -10.46 9.87 10.89
CA ILE A 83 -9.08 9.38 11.06
C ILE A 83 -8.19 9.85 9.90
N ALA A 84 -8.71 9.84 8.67
CA ALA A 84 -7.97 10.35 7.52
C ALA A 84 -7.66 11.84 7.66
N LYS A 85 -8.62 12.63 8.15
CA LYS A 85 -8.43 14.07 8.41
C LYS A 85 -7.36 14.33 9.46
N GLU A 86 -7.37 13.59 10.56
CA GLU A 86 -6.33 13.67 11.60
C GLU A 86 -4.96 13.30 11.05
N PHE A 87 -4.90 12.21 10.29
CA PHE A 87 -3.69 11.72 9.66
C PHE A 87 -3.03 12.76 8.75
N PHE A 88 -3.82 13.41 7.89
CA PHE A 88 -3.32 14.42 6.95
C PHE A 88 -3.09 15.80 7.58
N ARG A 89 -3.70 16.13 8.72
CA ARG A 89 -3.47 17.41 9.39
C ARG A 89 -2.27 17.38 10.33
N SER A 90 -2.17 16.31 11.13
CA SER A 90 -1.20 16.26 12.23
C SER A 90 0.09 15.55 11.86
N HIS A 91 0.06 14.65 10.87
CA HIS A 91 1.16 13.74 10.57
C HIS A 91 1.51 13.65 9.08
N ASP A 92 1.09 14.62 8.26
CA ASP A 92 1.21 14.56 6.81
C ASP A 92 2.67 14.35 6.36
N ILE A 93 3.63 15.09 6.93
CA ILE A 93 5.06 14.99 6.60
C ILE A 93 5.60 13.59 6.91
N SER A 94 5.21 13.01 8.05
CA SER A 94 5.68 11.68 8.47
C SER A 94 5.19 10.58 7.55
N PHE A 95 4.00 10.75 6.95
CA PHE A 95 3.37 9.76 6.06
C PHE A 95 3.42 10.11 4.57
N SER A 96 4.02 11.25 4.22
CA SER A 96 4.14 11.69 2.81
C SER A 96 5.17 10.89 2.00
N GLY A 97 6.03 10.10 2.66
CA GLY A 97 6.99 9.23 2.00
C GLY A 97 6.31 8.16 1.15
N ARG A 98 6.67 8.07 -0.13
CA ARG A 98 6.14 7.07 -1.05
C ARG A 98 7.08 5.88 -1.17
N THR A 99 6.51 4.68 -1.22
CA THR A 99 7.28 3.50 -1.58
C THR A 99 7.61 3.53 -3.06
N ILE A 100 8.88 3.61 -3.39
CA ILE A 100 9.37 3.64 -4.77
C ILE A 100 9.41 2.21 -5.29
N LEU A 101 8.70 1.95 -6.39
CA LEU A 101 8.74 0.67 -7.09
C LEU A 101 10.04 0.56 -7.90
N GLU A 102 10.56 -0.65 -8.07
CA GLU A 102 11.79 -0.87 -8.85
C GLU A 102 11.66 -0.40 -10.31
N THR A 103 10.47 -0.52 -10.90
CA THR A 103 10.16 0.01 -12.24
C THR A 103 10.32 1.53 -12.34
N ILE A 104 10.00 2.26 -11.28
CA ILE A 104 10.14 3.72 -11.21
C ILE A 104 11.62 4.10 -11.05
N ARG A 105 12.36 3.31 -10.29
CA ARG A 105 13.80 3.49 -10.07
C ARG A 105 14.62 3.18 -11.33
N ALA A 106 14.20 2.18 -12.11
CA ALA A 106 14.87 1.78 -13.33
C ALA A 106 14.97 2.90 -14.39
N VAL A 107 14.05 3.88 -14.37
CA VAL A 107 14.02 5.03 -15.28
C VAL A 107 14.30 6.36 -14.56
N ASP A 108 14.86 6.31 -13.36
CA ASP A 108 15.21 7.48 -12.50
C ASP A 108 14.04 8.45 -12.21
N HIS A 109 12.80 8.02 -12.35
CA HIS A 109 11.62 8.85 -12.06
C HIS A 109 11.53 9.26 -10.59
N ASP A 110 12.09 8.47 -9.69
CA ASP A 110 12.19 8.78 -8.26
C ASP A 110 13.03 10.02 -7.97
N LYS A 111 13.98 10.37 -8.86
CA LYS A 111 14.88 11.52 -8.70
C LYS A 111 14.35 12.82 -9.28
N TYR A 112 13.42 12.75 -10.25
CA TYR A 112 13.00 13.91 -11.03
C TYR A 112 11.49 14.13 -11.07
N SER A 113 10.67 13.13 -10.76
CA SER A 113 9.21 13.26 -10.82
C SER A 113 8.64 13.86 -9.54
N ILE A 114 7.81 14.89 -9.67
CA ILE A 114 7.06 15.48 -8.56
C ILE A 114 6.21 14.46 -7.80
N THR A 115 5.82 13.36 -8.46
CA THR A 115 4.98 12.31 -7.88
C THR A 115 5.76 11.43 -6.90
N TRP A 116 7.06 11.20 -7.15
CA TRP A 116 7.87 10.24 -6.42
C TRP A 116 8.93 10.86 -5.52
N LEU A 117 9.25 12.13 -5.74
CA LEU A 117 10.19 12.86 -4.89
C LEU A 117 9.68 12.93 -3.45
N PRO A 118 10.56 12.73 -2.46
CA PRO A 118 10.22 12.99 -1.07
C PRO A 118 9.96 14.50 -0.86
N PRO A 119 9.14 14.86 0.15
CA PRO A 119 8.86 16.25 0.48
C PRO A 119 10.14 16.94 0.95
N GLY A 120 10.71 17.78 0.09
CA GLY A 120 11.95 18.53 0.28
C GLY A 120 11.99 19.74 -0.64
N ASP A 121 13.12 20.46 -0.66
CA ASP A 121 13.24 21.71 -1.43
C ASP A 121 13.08 21.51 -2.94
N LYS A 122 13.57 20.39 -3.46
CA LYS A 122 13.40 20.04 -4.86
C LYS A 122 11.93 19.82 -5.22
N TRP A 123 11.20 19.08 -4.36
CA TRP A 123 9.77 18.86 -4.53
C TRP A 123 8.98 20.17 -4.42
N ARG A 124 9.29 21.03 -3.47
CA ARG A 124 8.62 22.32 -3.29
C ARG A 124 8.81 23.23 -4.51
N ARG A 125 10.03 23.26 -5.07
CA ARG A 125 10.31 24.01 -6.31
C ARG A 125 9.50 23.48 -7.49
N LEU A 126 9.49 22.18 -7.72
CA LEU A 126 8.72 21.58 -8.80
C LEU A 126 7.22 21.82 -8.63
N ARG A 127 6.70 21.69 -7.41
CA ARG A 127 5.29 21.95 -7.13
C ARG A 127 4.91 23.41 -7.38
N ARG A 128 5.77 24.35 -7.02
CA ARG A 128 5.57 25.78 -7.32
C ARG A 128 5.49 26.02 -8.83
N ILE A 129 6.48 25.54 -9.57
CA ILE A 129 6.51 25.68 -11.04
C ILE A 129 5.26 25.08 -11.65
N THR A 130 4.87 23.89 -11.22
CA THR A 130 3.68 23.19 -11.74
C THR A 130 2.40 24.00 -11.45
N SER A 131 2.23 24.53 -10.24
CA SER A 131 1.02 25.29 -9.88
C SER A 131 0.96 26.67 -10.54
N GLU A 132 2.08 27.36 -10.67
CA GLU A 132 2.13 28.72 -11.23
C GLU A 132 2.05 28.73 -12.76
N TYR A 133 2.73 27.81 -13.42
CA TYR A 133 2.87 27.81 -14.89
C TYR A 133 2.01 26.80 -15.61
N MET A 134 1.74 25.63 -15.04
CA MET A 134 0.97 24.57 -15.71
C MET A 134 -0.51 24.58 -15.30
N PHE A 135 -0.80 24.73 -14.02
CA PHE A 135 -2.15 24.64 -13.45
C PHE A 135 -2.67 25.99 -12.94
N SER A 136 -2.15 27.11 -13.43
CA SER A 136 -2.75 28.42 -13.16
C SER A 136 -4.15 28.51 -13.78
N MET A 137 -5.07 29.26 -13.15
CA MET A 137 -6.44 29.44 -13.64
C MET A 137 -6.46 29.86 -15.11
N GLN A 138 -5.62 30.84 -15.49
CA GLN A 138 -5.51 31.31 -16.85
C GLN A 138 -5.15 30.20 -17.86
N ARG A 139 -4.25 29.27 -17.50
CA ARG A 139 -3.88 28.12 -18.35
C ARG A 139 -4.98 27.09 -18.42
N LEU A 140 -5.65 26.85 -17.29
CA LEU A 140 -6.77 25.90 -17.22
C LEU A 140 -7.96 26.39 -18.06
N ASP A 141 -8.30 27.68 -17.96
CA ASP A 141 -9.38 28.28 -18.74
C ASP A 141 -9.03 28.30 -20.25
N GLY A 142 -7.80 28.68 -20.59
CA GLY A 142 -7.35 28.67 -21.98
C GLY A 142 -7.30 27.29 -22.63
N SER A 143 -7.23 26.23 -21.85
CA SER A 143 -7.25 24.84 -22.34
C SER A 143 -8.62 24.17 -22.25
N GLU A 144 -9.67 24.87 -21.82
CA GLU A 144 -11.00 24.29 -21.60
C GLU A 144 -11.60 23.72 -22.89
N LEU A 145 -11.52 24.45 -23.98
CA LEU A 145 -12.03 24.02 -25.31
C LEU A 145 -11.36 22.73 -25.78
N LEU A 146 -10.03 22.65 -25.66
CA LEU A 146 -9.27 21.46 -26.04
C LEU A 146 -9.63 20.24 -25.19
N ARG A 147 -9.88 20.43 -23.88
CA ARG A 147 -10.32 19.35 -23.00
C ARG A 147 -11.71 18.85 -23.33
N ARG A 148 -12.64 19.76 -23.64
CA ARG A 148 -14.02 19.39 -24.05
C ARG A 148 -14.06 18.66 -25.39
N GLU A 149 -13.15 19.01 -26.31
CA GLU A 149 -13.07 18.33 -27.61
C GLU A 149 -12.55 16.90 -27.53
N LYS A 150 -11.76 16.58 -26.49
CA LYS A 150 -11.12 15.27 -26.29
C LYS A 150 -11.89 14.32 -25.35
N VAL A 151 -12.97 14.74 -24.72
CA VAL A 151 -13.86 13.94 -23.87
C VAL A 151 -15.12 13.57 -24.62
#